data_962948ad577849a98afe5e8345706b24
#
_entry.id   962948ad577849a98afe5e8345706b24
#
_cell.length_a   1.000
_cell.length_b   1.000
_cell.length_c   1.000
_cell.angle_alpha   90.00
_cell.angle_beta   90.00
_cell.angle_gamma   90.00
#
_symmetry.space_group_name_H-M   'P 1'
#
loop_
_entity.id
_entity.type
_entity.pdbx_description
1 polymer ?
#
loop_
_entity_poly.entity_id
_entity_poly.type
_entity_poly.pdbx_seq_one_letter_code
_entity_poly.pdbx_strand_id
1 'polypeptide(L)'
;MKELCKKHTVIFFICIIVVALSGNLFIGFMQSFFTNYGVAYYLSEAVYKYGISVVGLYIMVKWGYTGKSNFKKIMTGFAWGCLVILFMAPNLIPLVLINPILFQLQWARLIALILAMFSIGLSEEVMIRGVLLPLLCEKWKEKKHPYVRAALVSSLLFACLHLSWSVRCFLAYRSLPWDFLSGNLYQVYFTFCFGILAAGICMYCRSLWPLVFWHGLGDLSAYLMYGILPFKTLENYAVSGGLTLQNVFDTYGIFPGCSFGAEIVHTFINLLFLLVGVYLVRKAEKEWISNC
;
A
#
# COMPACT_ATOMS: atom_id res chain seq x y z
N MET A 1 -13.05 14.64 -20.24
CA MET A 1 -12.90 13.99 -18.91
C MET A 1 -11.59 14.40 -18.21
N LYS A 2 -10.39 14.24 -18.84
CA LYS A 2 -9.08 14.62 -18.25
C LYS A 2 -9.05 16.07 -17.74
N GLU A 3 -9.45 17.05 -18.57
CA GLU A 3 -9.48 18.46 -18.18
C GLU A 3 -10.49 18.74 -17.04
N LEU A 4 -11.63 18.03 -17.03
CA LEU A 4 -12.61 18.14 -15.94
C LEU A 4 -12.02 17.62 -14.61
N CYS A 5 -11.34 16.47 -14.64
CA CYS A 5 -10.67 15.90 -13.44
C CYS A 5 -9.54 16.81 -12.95
N LYS A 6 -8.80 17.44 -13.87
CA LYS A 6 -7.74 18.39 -13.55
C LYS A 6 -8.29 19.65 -12.89
N LYS A 7 -9.44 20.18 -13.38
CA LYS A 7 -10.14 21.30 -12.78
C LYS A 7 -10.71 20.93 -11.40
N HIS A 8 -11.31 19.75 -11.28
CA HIS A 8 -11.99 19.27 -10.08
C HIS A 8 -11.24 18.10 -9.40
N THR A 9 -9.92 18.27 -9.17
CA THR A 9 -9.06 17.22 -8.61
C THR A 9 -9.57 16.68 -7.26
N VAL A 10 -10.21 17.53 -6.44
CA VAL A 10 -10.79 17.12 -5.15
C VAL A 10 -11.96 16.15 -5.37
N ILE A 11 -12.84 16.45 -6.31
CA ILE A 11 -13.98 15.56 -6.65
C ILE A 11 -13.45 14.23 -7.19
N PHE A 12 -12.44 14.28 -8.06
CA PHE A 12 -11.80 13.07 -8.58
C PHE A 12 -11.20 12.21 -7.46
N PHE A 13 -10.55 12.85 -6.48
CA PHE A 13 -10.02 12.14 -5.32
C PHE A 13 -11.12 11.53 -4.43
N ILE A 14 -12.23 12.27 -4.22
CA ILE A 14 -13.40 11.72 -3.52
C ILE A 14 -13.94 10.47 -4.24
N CYS A 15 -14.00 10.48 -5.57
CA CYS A 15 -14.38 9.29 -6.33
C CYS A 15 -13.43 8.12 -6.10
N ILE A 16 -12.11 8.36 -6.02
CA ILE A 16 -11.13 7.30 -5.66
C ILE A 16 -11.43 6.74 -4.28
N ILE A 17 -11.72 7.59 -3.29
CA ILE A 17 -12.08 7.15 -1.93
C ILE A 17 -13.35 6.29 -1.96
N VAL A 18 -14.40 6.74 -2.63
CA VAL A 18 -15.68 6.00 -2.73
C VAL A 18 -15.45 4.62 -3.36
N VAL A 19 -14.67 4.55 -4.44
CA VAL A 19 -14.31 3.28 -5.07
C VAL A 19 -13.51 2.40 -4.11
N ALA A 20 -12.52 2.94 -3.41
CA ALA A 20 -11.74 2.18 -2.43
C ALA A 20 -12.60 1.63 -1.29
N LEU A 21 -13.56 2.42 -0.79
CA LEU A 21 -14.47 2.00 0.29
C LEU A 21 -15.52 0.99 -0.17
N SER A 22 -16.00 1.09 -1.41
CA SER A 22 -17.00 0.15 -1.96
C SER A 22 -16.46 -1.27 -2.10
N GLY A 23 -15.14 -1.46 -2.15
CA GLY A 23 -14.50 -2.76 -2.18
C GLY A 23 -14.89 -3.64 -1.00
N ASN A 24 -15.05 -3.07 0.18
CA ASN A 24 -15.45 -3.84 1.36
C ASN A 24 -16.87 -4.40 1.27
N LEU A 25 -17.79 -3.64 0.64
CA LEU A 25 -19.14 -4.12 0.38
C LEU A 25 -19.12 -5.28 -0.63
N PHE A 26 -18.33 -5.13 -1.69
CA PHE A 26 -18.15 -6.19 -2.69
C PHE A 26 -17.53 -7.44 -2.06
N ILE A 27 -16.46 -7.31 -1.29
CA ILE A 27 -15.78 -8.43 -0.63
C ILE A 27 -16.75 -9.12 0.34
N GLY A 28 -17.48 -8.37 1.18
CA GLY A 28 -18.47 -8.92 2.08
C GLY A 28 -19.60 -9.68 1.36
N PHE A 29 -20.08 -9.13 0.24
CA PHE A 29 -21.06 -9.80 -0.61
C PHE A 29 -20.50 -11.10 -1.18
N MET A 30 -19.30 -11.07 -1.77
CA MET A 30 -18.67 -12.26 -2.34
C MET A 30 -18.42 -13.35 -1.30
N GLN A 31 -18.01 -12.99 -0.09
CA GLN A 31 -17.76 -13.94 0.99
C GLN A 31 -19.00 -14.78 1.37
N SER A 32 -20.20 -14.21 1.22
CA SER A 32 -21.45 -14.92 1.53
C SER A 32 -21.71 -16.17 0.67
N PHE A 33 -21.02 -16.28 -0.46
CA PHE A 33 -21.16 -17.43 -1.38
C PHE A 33 -20.14 -18.55 -1.13
N PHE A 34 -19.18 -18.38 -0.23
CA PHE A 34 -18.09 -19.32 -0.05
C PHE A 34 -18.06 -19.92 1.35
N THR A 35 -17.80 -21.22 1.42
CA THR A 35 -17.64 -21.95 2.68
C THR A 35 -16.24 -21.82 3.29
N ASN A 36 -15.22 -21.66 2.44
CA ASN A 36 -13.85 -21.44 2.89
C ASN A 36 -13.55 -19.93 2.96
N TYR A 37 -13.82 -19.36 4.12
CA TYR A 37 -13.73 -17.92 4.35
C TYR A 37 -12.37 -17.31 3.99
N GLY A 38 -11.27 -17.99 4.31
CA GLY A 38 -9.92 -17.43 4.07
C GLY A 38 -9.57 -17.34 2.58
N VAL A 39 -9.83 -18.39 1.79
CA VAL A 39 -9.56 -18.38 0.34
C VAL A 39 -10.52 -17.43 -0.36
N ALA A 40 -11.81 -17.51 -0.01
CA ALA A 40 -12.84 -16.65 -0.59
C ALA A 40 -12.57 -15.18 -0.38
N TYR A 41 -12.12 -14.79 0.83
CA TYR A 41 -11.75 -13.42 1.16
C TYR A 41 -10.68 -12.90 0.21
N TYR A 42 -9.54 -13.58 0.15
CA TYR A 42 -8.40 -13.13 -0.65
C TYR A 42 -8.70 -13.12 -2.16
N LEU A 43 -9.43 -14.11 -2.67
CA LEU A 43 -9.81 -14.13 -4.08
C LEU A 43 -10.80 -13.02 -4.43
N SER A 44 -11.77 -12.73 -3.55
CA SER A 44 -12.72 -11.63 -3.76
C SER A 44 -12.00 -10.28 -3.76
N GLU A 45 -11.04 -10.08 -2.86
CA GLU A 45 -10.21 -8.89 -2.83
C GLU A 45 -9.38 -8.77 -4.10
N ALA A 46 -8.71 -9.86 -4.52
CA ALA A 46 -7.93 -9.88 -5.74
C ALA A 46 -8.77 -9.48 -6.97
N VAL A 47 -9.94 -10.10 -7.16
CA VAL A 47 -10.84 -9.80 -8.28
C VAL A 47 -11.25 -8.33 -8.29
N TYR A 48 -11.65 -7.78 -7.14
CA TYR A 48 -12.05 -6.38 -7.03
C TYR A 48 -10.89 -5.43 -7.36
N LYS A 49 -9.73 -5.66 -6.78
CA LYS A 49 -8.54 -4.80 -6.94
C LYS A 49 -7.97 -4.88 -8.36
N TYR A 50 -7.94 -6.08 -8.98
CA TYR A 50 -7.57 -6.19 -10.40
C TYR A 50 -8.58 -5.47 -11.31
N GLY A 51 -9.87 -5.50 -11.00
CA GLY A 51 -10.90 -4.73 -11.72
C GLY A 51 -10.61 -3.22 -11.68
N ILE A 52 -10.29 -2.67 -10.50
CA ILE A 52 -9.86 -1.26 -10.36
C ILE A 52 -8.59 -0.99 -11.17
N SER A 53 -7.62 -1.92 -11.13
CA SER A 53 -6.36 -1.77 -11.86
C SER A 53 -6.58 -1.67 -13.37
N VAL A 54 -7.47 -2.48 -13.93
CA VAL A 54 -7.83 -2.43 -15.36
C VAL A 54 -8.42 -1.07 -15.74
N VAL A 55 -9.34 -0.55 -14.91
CA VAL A 55 -9.92 0.79 -15.13
C VAL A 55 -8.85 1.87 -15.04
N GLY A 56 -7.98 1.81 -14.04
CA GLY A 56 -6.88 2.76 -13.89
C GLY A 56 -5.87 2.72 -15.05
N LEU A 57 -5.48 1.53 -15.49
CA LEU A 57 -4.60 1.34 -16.65
C LEU A 57 -5.24 1.90 -17.94
N TYR A 58 -6.54 1.66 -18.14
CA TYR A 58 -7.27 2.25 -19.25
C TYR A 58 -7.22 3.79 -19.22
N ILE A 59 -7.44 4.39 -18.03
CA ILE A 59 -7.33 5.84 -17.84
C ILE A 59 -5.92 6.34 -18.15
N MET A 60 -4.88 5.66 -17.64
CA MET A 60 -3.47 6.01 -17.91
C MET A 60 -3.16 6.03 -19.41
N VAL A 61 -3.55 4.97 -20.15
CA VAL A 61 -3.34 4.86 -21.59
C VAL A 61 -4.09 5.97 -22.31
N LYS A 62 -5.37 6.15 -22.01
CA LYS A 62 -6.24 7.16 -22.64
C LYS A 62 -5.77 8.60 -22.40
N TRP A 63 -5.15 8.87 -21.27
CA TRP A 63 -4.64 10.21 -20.92
C TRP A 63 -3.19 10.44 -21.31
N GLY A 64 -2.52 9.42 -21.88
CA GLY A 64 -1.15 9.52 -22.34
C GLY A 64 -0.12 9.50 -21.20
N TYR A 65 -0.46 8.91 -20.06
CA TYR A 65 0.45 8.80 -18.89
C TYR A 65 1.39 7.59 -18.96
N THR A 66 1.39 6.87 -20.06
CA THR A 66 2.33 5.78 -20.31
C THR A 66 3.69 6.35 -20.71
N GLY A 67 4.58 6.48 -19.76
CA GLY A 67 5.95 6.96 -20.01
C GLY A 67 6.79 5.94 -20.79
N LYS A 68 7.66 6.43 -21.69
CA LYS A 68 8.71 5.58 -22.28
C LYS A 68 9.81 5.39 -21.22
N SER A 69 9.91 4.18 -20.70
CA SER A 69 11.00 3.76 -19.83
C SER A 69 11.96 2.83 -20.58
N ASN A 70 13.25 2.85 -20.22
CA ASN A 70 14.18 1.85 -20.70
C ASN A 70 14.50 0.83 -19.60
N PHE A 71 15.00 -0.33 -19.98
CA PHE A 71 15.31 -1.43 -19.08
C PHE A 71 16.23 -1.00 -17.92
N LYS A 72 17.28 -0.20 -18.22
CA LYS A 72 18.22 0.29 -17.20
C LYS A 72 17.52 1.12 -16.14
N LYS A 73 16.59 2.02 -16.51
CA LYS A 73 15.82 2.82 -15.54
C LYS A 73 14.88 1.94 -14.70
N ILE A 74 14.25 0.94 -15.31
CA ILE A 74 13.40 -0.01 -14.60
C ILE A 74 14.23 -0.78 -13.54
N MET A 75 15.39 -1.31 -13.93
CA MET A 75 16.29 -2.01 -12.99
C MET A 75 16.79 -1.09 -11.88
N THR A 76 17.07 0.17 -12.17
CA THR A 76 17.39 1.17 -11.15
C THR A 76 16.23 1.38 -10.19
N GLY A 77 14.99 1.35 -10.67
CA GLY A 77 13.79 1.41 -9.84
C GLY A 77 13.66 0.20 -8.89
N PHE A 78 13.93 -1.00 -9.38
CA PHE A 78 13.99 -2.18 -8.54
C PHE A 78 15.08 -2.07 -7.48
N ALA A 79 16.26 -1.55 -7.82
CA ALA A 79 17.34 -1.34 -6.86
C ALA A 79 16.96 -0.33 -5.77
N TRP A 80 16.34 0.79 -6.10
CA TRP A 80 15.84 1.73 -5.08
C TRP A 80 14.71 1.14 -4.23
N GLY A 81 13.85 0.33 -4.83
CA GLY A 81 12.78 -0.36 -4.12
C GLY A 81 13.28 -1.39 -3.11
N CYS A 82 14.52 -1.89 -3.23
CA CYS A 82 15.12 -2.78 -2.22
C CYS A 82 15.13 -2.19 -0.80
N LEU A 83 15.01 -0.87 -0.64
CA LEU A 83 14.84 -0.25 0.68
C LEU A 83 13.60 -0.78 1.42
N VAL A 84 12.58 -1.24 0.71
CA VAL A 84 11.38 -1.87 1.30
C VAL A 84 11.74 -3.15 2.07
N ILE A 85 12.84 -3.83 1.71
CA ILE A 85 13.33 -5.02 2.44
C ILE A 85 13.63 -4.67 3.91
N LEU A 86 14.11 -3.45 4.18
CA LEU A 86 14.37 -3.00 5.56
C LEU A 86 13.10 -2.96 6.40
N PHE A 87 11.98 -2.61 5.77
CA PHE A 87 10.66 -2.67 6.41
C PHE A 87 10.16 -4.12 6.56
N MET A 88 10.42 -4.97 5.58
CA MET A 88 9.96 -6.37 5.58
C MET A 88 10.72 -7.24 6.58
N ALA A 89 12.00 -6.97 6.81
CA ALA A 89 12.86 -7.82 7.65
C ALA A 89 12.27 -8.08 9.06
N PRO A 90 11.76 -7.09 9.80
CA PRO A 90 11.15 -7.33 11.10
C PRO A 90 9.94 -8.26 11.06
N ASN A 91 9.19 -8.29 9.94
CA ASN A 91 8.04 -9.16 9.77
C ASN A 91 8.44 -10.60 9.37
N LEU A 92 9.51 -10.74 8.58
CA LEU A 92 9.94 -12.03 8.04
C LEU A 92 10.85 -12.81 8.99
N ILE A 93 11.69 -12.14 9.78
CA ILE A 93 12.61 -12.79 10.71
C ILE A 93 11.86 -13.67 11.74
N PRO A 94 10.83 -13.21 12.44
CA PRO A 94 10.07 -14.06 13.34
C PRO A 94 9.42 -15.24 12.62
N LEU A 95 8.93 -15.02 11.39
CA LEU A 95 8.31 -16.05 10.59
C LEU A 95 9.28 -17.22 10.28
N VAL A 96 10.53 -16.90 9.93
CA VAL A 96 11.56 -17.90 9.63
C VAL A 96 12.05 -18.62 10.90
N LEU A 97 12.17 -17.90 12.02
CA LEU A 97 12.73 -18.43 13.27
C LEU A 97 11.72 -19.29 14.07
N ILE A 98 10.43 -19.00 13.97
CA ILE A 98 9.39 -19.62 14.82
C ILE A 98 8.84 -20.92 14.22
N ASN A 99 9.17 -21.35 12.94
CA ASN A 99 8.17 -22.13 12.28
C ASN A 99 8.51 -23.43 11.53
N PRO A 100 8.40 -24.58 12.23
CA PRO A 100 8.00 -25.85 11.59
C PRO A 100 6.54 -25.86 11.07
N ILE A 101 5.66 -24.93 11.52
CA ILE A 101 4.25 -24.83 11.13
C ILE A 101 4.08 -24.32 9.68
N LEU A 102 5.07 -23.61 9.11
CA LEU A 102 5.09 -23.26 7.68
C LEU A 102 4.98 -24.47 6.74
N PHE A 103 5.33 -25.67 7.21
CA PHE A 103 5.21 -26.92 6.44
C PHE A 103 3.78 -27.49 6.39
N GLN A 104 2.83 -26.91 7.16
CA GLN A 104 1.39 -27.25 7.05
C GLN A 104 0.62 -26.26 6.14
N LEU A 105 1.31 -25.64 5.20
CA LEU A 105 0.80 -24.64 4.29
C LEU A 105 -0.43 -25.11 3.52
N GLN A 106 -1.52 -24.40 3.69
CA GLN A 106 -2.66 -24.48 2.78
C GLN A 106 -2.31 -23.75 1.48
N TRP A 107 -1.74 -24.45 0.52
CA TRP A 107 -1.27 -23.88 -0.75
C TRP A 107 -2.30 -22.99 -1.44
N ALA A 108 -3.58 -23.42 -1.46
CA ALA A 108 -4.67 -22.63 -2.04
C ALA A 108 -4.81 -21.26 -1.37
N ARG A 109 -4.68 -21.22 -0.04
CA ARG A 109 -4.77 -19.97 0.73
C ARG A 109 -3.55 -19.08 0.51
N LEU A 110 -2.35 -19.66 0.43
CA LEU A 110 -1.14 -18.91 0.13
C LEU A 110 -1.20 -18.30 -1.27
N ILE A 111 -1.62 -19.05 -2.28
CA ILE A 111 -1.77 -18.53 -3.64
C ILE A 111 -2.82 -17.41 -3.67
N ALA A 112 -3.97 -17.60 -3.02
CA ALA A 112 -4.99 -16.56 -2.93
C ALA A 112 -4.47 -15.29 -2.23
N LEU A 113 -3.69 -15.43 -1.15
CA LEU A 113 -3.03 -14.33 -0.44
C LEU A 113 -2.06 -13.59 -1.36
N ILE A 114 -1.17 -14.30 -2.06
CA ILE A 114 -0.22 -13.69 -3.00
C ILE A 114 -0.97 -12.88 -4.06
N LEU A 115 -2.01 -13.46 -4.67
CA LEU A 115 -2.82 -12.77 -5.67
C LEU A 115 -3.47 -11.51 -5.10
N ALA A 116 -4.01 -11.57 -3.87
CA ALA A 116 -4.61 -10.44 -3.21
C ALA A 116 -3.58 -9.32 -2.95
N MET A 117 -2.44 -9.63 -2.35
CA MET A 117 -1.44 -8.61 -1.99
C MET A 117 -0.86 -7.92 -3.23
N PHE A 118 -0.55 -8.67 -4.29
CA PHE A 118 -0.10 -8.06 -5.54
C PHE A 118 -1.22 -7.26 -6.24
N SER A 119 -2.48 -7.65 -6.10
CA SER A 119 -3.60 -6.88 -6.64
C SER A 119 -3.81 -5.56 -5.90
N ILE A 120 -3.59 -5.53 -4.57
CA ILE A 120 -3.61 -4.31 -3.76
C ILE A 120 -2.51 -3.37 -4.25
N GLY A 121 -1.25 -3.83 -4.26
CA GLY A 121 -0.12 -3.04 -4.74
C GLY A 121 -0.35 -2.51 -6.16
N LEU A 122 -0.85 -3.34 -7.09
CA LEU A 122 -1.15 -2.91 -8.45
C LEU A 122 -2.23 -1.82 -8.49
N SER A 123 -3.36 -2.04 -7.79
CA SER A 123 -4.49 -1.09 -7.83
C SER A 123 -4.13 0.27 -7.23
N GLU A 124 -3.41 0.26 -6.14
CA GLU A 124 -3.01 1.48 -5.44
C GLU A 124 -1.93 2.25 -6.22
N GLU A 125 -0.92 1.57 -6.77
CA GLU A 125 0.10 2.22 -7.58
C GLU A 125 -0.47 2.75 -8.90
N VAL A 126 -1.35 2.01 -9.56
CA VAL A 126 -2.00 2.48 -10.79
C VAL A 126 -2.84 3.72 -10.52
N MET A 127 -3.68 3.72 -9.47
CA MET A 127 -4.57 4.85 -9.18
C MET A 127 -3.80 6.08 -8.68
N ILE A 128 -2.83 5.89 -7.80
CA ILE A 128 -2.12 7.01 -7.19
C ILE A 128 -0.94 7.48 -8.06
N ARG A 129 -0.06 6.58 -8.49
CA ARG A 129 1.15 6.95 -9.26
C ARG A 129 0.91 6.94 -10.75
N GLY A 130 0.00 6.09 -11.23
CA GLY A 130 -0.36 6.03 -12.65
C GLY A 130 -1.33 7.11 -13.10
N VAL A 131 -2.27 7.52 -12.24
CA VAL A 131 -3.32 8.47 -12.62
C VAL A 131 -3.24 9.78 -11.85
N LEU A 132 -3.30 9.75 -10.50
CA LEU A 132 -3.37 10.97 -9.70
C LEU A 132 -2.08 11.80 -9.76
N LEU A 133 -0.93 11.17 -9.60
CA LEU A 133 0.37 11.86 -9.58
C LEU A 133 0.64 12.62 -10.89
N PRO A 134 0.54 12.03 -12.10
CA PRO A 134 0.73 12.77 -13.34
C PRO A 134 -0.35 13.85 -13.55
N LEU A 135 -1.60 13.62 -13.11
CA LEU A 135 -2.64 14.65 -13.16
C LEU A 135 -2.25 15.89 -12.32
N LEU A 136 -1.67 15.69 -11.13
CA LEU A 136 -1.17 16.76 -10.29
C LEU A 136 0.06 17.45 -10.89
N CYS A 137 0.97 16.70 -11.51
CA CYS A 137 2.11 17.28 -12.23
C CYS A 137 1.65 18.21 -13.36
N GLU A 138 0.67 17.79 -14.14
CA GLU A 138 0.09 18.63 -15.20
C GLU A 138 -0.64 19.86 -14.64
N LYS A 139 -1.39 19.68 -13.55
CA LYS A 139 -2.12 20.79 -12.90
C LYS A 139 -1.17 21.88 -12.42
N TRP A 140 0.02 21.50 -11.95
CA TRP A 140 0.99 22.43 -11.37
C TRP A 140 2.21 22.71 -12.26
N LYS A 141 2.17 22.34 -13.53
CA LYS A 141 3.31 22.50 -14.45
C LYS A 141 3.90 23.91 -14.49
N GLU A 142 3.06 24.96 -14.32
CA GLU A 142 3.46 26.37 -14.29
C GLU A 142 3.93 26.84 -12.87
N LYS A 143 3.87 25.98 -11.88
CA LYS A 143 4.25 26.34 -10.49
C LYS A 143 5.70 25.96 -10.23
N LYS A 144 6.32 26.65 -9.27
CA LYS A 144 7.66 26.27 -8.80
C LYS A 144 7.62 24.87 -8.20
N HIS A 145 8.55 24.01 -8.61
CA HIS A 145 8.68 22.61 -8.15
C HIS A 145 7.40 21.76 -8.32
N PRO A 146 6.88 21.62 -9.55
CA PRO A 146 5.62 20.94 -9.78
C PRO A 146 5.64 19.45 -9.38
N TYR A 147 6.76 18.76 -9.60
CA TYR A 147 6.93 17.35 -9.25
C TYR A 147 6.98 17.11 -7.74
N VAL A 148 7.71 17.97 -7.02
CA VAL A 148 7.78 17.89 -5.55
C VAL A 148 6.41 18.11 -4.95
N ARG A 149 5.66 19.12 -5.42
CA ARG A 149 4.30 19.39 -4.95
C ARG A 149 3.37 18.20 -5.24
N ALA A 150 3.44 17.64 -6.45
CA ALA A 150 2.62 16.50 -6.85
C ALA A 150 2.94 15.26 -6.00
N ALA A 151 4.22 14.98 -5.76
CA ALA A 151 4.65 13.88 -4.90
C ALA A 151 4.14 14.05 -3.47
N LEU A 152 4.32 15.24 -2.86
CA LEU A 152 3.86 15.52 -1.50
C LEU A 152 2.34 15.32 -1.37
N VAL A 153 1.56 15.93 -2.26
CA VAL A 153 0.10 15.89 -2.16
C VAL A 153 -0.45 14.50 -2.49
N SER A 154 0.05 13.83 -3.53
CA SER A 154 -0.41 12.47 -3.83
C SER A 154 -0.07 11.47 -2.72
N SER A 155 1.10 11.62 -2.08
CA SER A 155 1.50 10.78 -0.96
C SER A 155 0.69 11.06 0.30
N LEU A 156 0.38 12.32 0.58
CA LEU A 156 -0.50 12.69 1.71
C LEU A 156 -1.91 12.14 1.52
N LEU A 157 -2.47 12.31 0.31
CA LEU A 157 -3.79 11.79 -0.01
C LEU A 157 -3.82 10.26 0.09
N PHE A 158 -2.79 9.59 -0.40
CA PHE A 158 -2.63 8.14 -0.25
C PHE A 158 -2.57 7.71 1.21
N ALA A 159 -1.77 8.39 2.02
CA ALA A 159 -1.67 8.12 3.45
C ALA A 159 -3.02 8.30 4.18
N CYS A 160 -3.77 9.35 3.84
CA CYS A 160 -5.09 9.60 4.42
C CYS A 160 -6.12 8.51 4.10
N LEU A 161 -5.98 7.74 3.00
CA LEU A 161 -6.85 6.59 2.72
C LEU A 161 -6.77 5.53 3.82
N HIS A 162 -5.65 5.40 4.49
CA HIS A 162 -5.44 4.44 5.58
C HIS A 162 -6.20 4.80 6.86
N LEU A 163 -6.65 6.06 7.01
CA LEU A 163 -7.57 6.45 8.09
C LEU A 163 -8.97 5.81 7.95
N SER A 164 -9.30 5.26 6.79
CA SER A 164 -10.58 4.59 6.54
C SER A 164 -10.87 3.48 7.55
N TRP A 165 -9.84 2.83 8.08
CA TRP A 165 -9.96 1.79 9.10
C TRP A 165 -10.41 2.37 10.45
N SER A 166 -9.80 3.48 10.91
CA SER A 166 -10.23 4.20 12.11
C SER A 166 -11.65 4.73 11.99
N VAL A 167 -12.01 5.27 10.82
CA VAL A 167 -13.38 5.74 10.55
C VAL A 167 -14.38 4.60 10.67
N ARG A 168 -14.09 3.43 10.09
CA ARG A 168 -14.96 2.24 10.20
C ARG A 168 -15.11 1.76 11.64
N CYS A 169 -14.01 1.69 12.38
CA CYS A 169 -14.01 1.30 13.77
C CYS A 169 -14.89 2.24 14.61
N PHE A 170 -14.72 3.55 14.42
CA PHE A 170 -15.54 4.56 15.10
C PHE A 170 -17.03 4.45 14.74
N LEU A 171 -17.35 4.24 13.46
CA LEU A 171 -18.74 4.10 13.02
C LEU A 171 -19.40 2.83 13.57
N ALA A 172 -18.64 1.73 13.65
CA ALA A 172 -19.15 0.45 14.15
C ALA A 172 -19.33 0.44 15.67
N TYR A 173 -18.35 0.93 16.40
CA TYR A 173 -18.29 0.79 17.86
C TYR A 173 -18.57 2.09 18.63
N ARG A 174 -18.72 3.24 17.95
CA ARG A 174 -18.87 4.58 18.53
C ARG A 174 -17.76 4.92 19.53
N SER A 175 -16.64 4.23 19.43
CA SER A 175 -15.45 4.38 20.26
C SER A 175 -14.21 4.24 19.39
N LEU A 176 -13.14 4.94 19.74
CA LEU A 176 -11.85 4.84 19.09
C LEU A 176 -10.76 4.81 20.18
N PRO A 177 -10.37 3.61 20.63
CA PRO A 177 -9.31 3.46 21.63
C PRO A 177 -8.02 4.15 21.16
N TRP A 178 -7.31 4.78 22.10
CA TRP A 178 -6.08 5.52 21.79
C TRP A 178 -5.02 4.65 21.12
N ASP A 179 -4.82 3.43 21.60
CA ASP A 179 -3.82 2.50 21.04
C ASP A 179 -4.13 2.17 19.58
N PHE A 180 -5.41 1.97 19.25
CA PHE A 180 -5.84 1.75 17.88
C PHE A 180 -5.63 2.99 17.01
N LEU A 181 -5.97 4.19 17.51
CA LEU A 181 -5.77 5.45 16.80
C LEU A 181 -4.28 5.72 16.58
N SER A 182 -3.45 5.53 17.61
CA SER A 182 -2.00 5.77 17.52
C SER A 182 -1.34 4.84 16.49
N GLY A 183 -1.72 3.55 16.44
CA GLY A 183 -1.28 2.60 15.42
C GLY A 183 -1.68 3.04 14.01
N ASN A 184 -2.91 3.52 13.83
CA ASN A 184 -3.35 4.05 12.54
C ASN A 184 -2.62 5.34 12.14
N LEU A 185 -2.36 6.25 13.06
CA LEU A 185 -1.59 7.46 12.79
C LEU A 185 -0.15 7.11 12.40
N TYR A 186 0.43 6.12 13.04
CA TYR A 186 1.73 5.59 12.66
C TYR A 186 1.71 5.00 11.24
N GLN A 187 0.68 4.23 10.89
CA GLN A 187 0.48 3.73 9.53
C GLN A 187 0.37 4.86 8.51
N VAL A 188 -0.37 5.92 8.82
CA VAL A 188 -0.46 7.12 7.96
C VAL A 188 0.91 7.76 7.76
N TYR A 189 1.69 7.90 8.82
CA TYR A 189 3.06 8.43 8.74
C TYR A 189 3.96 7.55 7.87
N PHE A 190 3.98 6.25 8.12
CA PHE A 190 4.72 5.28 7.31
C PHE A 190 4.32 5.35 5.84
N THR A 191 3.01 5.29 5.56
CA THR A 191 2.45 5.29 4.20
C THR A 191 2.75 6.62 3.48
N PHE A 192 2.81 7.74 4.21
CA PHE A 192 3.25 9.01 3.64
C PHE A 192 4.72 8.94 3.20
N CYS A 193 5.61 8.47 4.06
CA CYS A 193 7.05 8.37 3.76
C CYS A 193 7.31 7.38 2.60
N PHE A 194 6.67 6.21 2.64
CA PHE A 194 6.67 5.24 1.54
C PHE A 194 6.12 5.87 0.25
N GLY A 195 5.03 6.64 0.38
CA GLY A 195 4.41 7.35 -0.73
C GLY A 195 5.35 8.29 -1.47
N ILE A 196 6.19 9.02 -0.75
CA ILE A 196 7.21 9.91 -1.32
C ILE A 196 8.29 9.09 -2.04
N LEU A 197 8.77 7.99 -1.44
CA LEU A 197 9.71 7.07 -2.09
C LEU A 197 9.13 6.51 -3.39
N ALA A 198 7.89 6.03 -3.34
CA ALA A 198 7.17 5.48 -4.49
C ALA A 198 7.00 6.52 -5.60
N ALA A 199 6.59 7.76 -5.27
CA ALA A 199 6.51 8.84 -6.24
C ALA A 199 7.87 9.13 -6.89
N GLY A 200 8.94 9.15 -6.11
CA GLY A 200 10.31 9.34 -6.59
C GLY A 200 10.75 8.26 -7.55
N ILE A 201 10.55 6.99 -7.19
CA ILE A 201 10.87 5.84 -8.07
C ILE A 201 10.06 5.90 -9.35
N CYS A 202 8.73 6.13 -9.26
CA CYS A 202 7.85 6.22 -10.42
C CYS A 202 8.28 7.30 -11.39
N MET A 203 8.51 8.51 -10.92
CA MET A 203 8.90 9.66 -11.74
C MET A 203 10.27 9.45 -12.38
N TYR A 204 11.24 8.95 -11.61
CA TYR A 204 12.60 8.70 -12.09
C TYR A 204 12.67 7.58 -13.12
N CYS A 205 11.98 6.46 -12.85
CA CYS A 205 12.01 5.30 -13.73
C CYS A 205 11.01 5.39 -14.88
N ARG A 206 9.99 6.24 -14.78
CA ARG A 206 8.83 6.33 -15.69
C ARG A 206 8.15 4.97 -15.88
N SER A 207 8.07 4.20 -14.79
CA SER A 207 7.49 2.86 -14.77
C SER A 207 6.88 2.57 -13.41
N LEU A 208 5.73 1.88 -13.40
CA LEU A 208 5.05 1.42 -12.18
C LEU A 208 5.54 0.05 -11.70
N TRP A 209 6.16 -0.77 -12.58
CA TRP A 209 6.46 -2.17 -12.27
C TRP A 209 7.35 -2.37 -11.04
N PRO A 210 8.43 -1.59 -10.82
CA PRO A 210 9.20 -1.70 -9.58
C PRO A 210 8.36 -1.47 -8.33
N LEU A 211 7.41 -0.51 -8.40
CA LEU A 211 6.55 -0.17 -7.27
C LEU A 211 5.53 -1.27 -7.00
N VAL A 212 4.83 -1.74 -8.05
CA VAL A 212 3.86 -2.84 -7.93
C VAL A 212 4.51 -4.06 -7.28
N PHE A 213 5.73 -4.39 -7.69
CA PHE A 213 6.47 -5.51 -7.12
C PHE A 213 6.79 -5.29 -5.64
N TRP A 214 7.44 -4.18 -5.30
CA TRP A 214 7.89 -3.92 -3.93
C TRP A 214 6.73 -3.64 -2.97
N HIS A 215 5.67 -2.99 -3.43
CA HIS A 215 4.46 -2.75 -2.65
C HIS A 215 3.76 -4.09 -2.35
N GLY A 216 3.47 -4.88 -3.38
CA GLY A 216 2.83 -6.18 -3.20
C GLY A 216 3.65 -7.14 -2.33
N LEU A 217 4.99 -7.09 -2.43
CA LEU A 217 5.87 -7.88 -1.57
C LEU A 217 5.87 -7.35 -0.12
N GLY A 218 5.82 -6.04 0.07
CA GLY A 218 5.68 -5.40 1.38
C GLY A 218 4.39 -5.83 2.08
N ASP A 219 3.26 -5.73 1.38
CA ASP A 219 1.96 -6.19 1.87
C ASP A 219 1.97 -7.69 2.16
N LEU A 220 2.52 -8.50 1.23
CA LEU A 220 2.65 -9.93 1.45
C LEU A 220 3.43 -10.24 2.73
N SER A 221 4.54 -9.55 3.00
CA SER A 221 5.31 -9.75 4.23
C SER A 221 4.52 -9.45 5.49
N ALA A 222 3.69 -8.39 5.45
CA ALA A 222 2.86 -7.99 6.57
C ALA A 222 1.70 -8.98 6.84
N TYR A 223 1.11 -9.53 5.77
CA TYR A 223 -0.04 -10.43 5.87
C TYR A 223 0.30 -11.92 5.89
N LEU A 224 1.56 -12.29 5.67
CA LEU A 224 1.96 -13.70 5.52
C LEU A 224 1.63 -14.52 6.77
N MET A 225 1.86 -13.96 7.97
CA MET A 225 1.52 -14.61 9.24
C MET A 225 0.02 -14.91 9.36
N TYR A 226 -0.83 -13.96 8.99
CA TYR A 226 -2.29 -14.09 9.08
C TYR A 226 -2.88 -14.94 7.94
N GLY A 227 -2.28 -14.86 6.77
CA GLY A 227 -2.75 -15.57 5.59
C GLY A 227 -2.49 -17.06 5.61
N ILE A 228 -1.44 -17.50 6.29
CA ILE A 228 -1.00 -18.90 6.30
C ILE A 228 -1.64 -19.68 7.45
N LEU A 229 -1.78 -19.09 8.64
CA LEU A 229 -2.31 -19.79 9.81
C LEU A 229 -3.83 -19.94 9.71
N PRO A 230 -4.39 -21.13 9.99
CA PRO A 230 -5.83 -21.29 10.14
C PRO A 230 -6.34 -20.38 11.25
N PHE A 231 -7.50 -19.72 11.04
CA PHE A 231 -8.08 -18.80 12.02
C PHE A 231 -8.25 -19.45 13.41
N LYS A 232 -8.66 -20.73 13.47
CA LYS A 232 -8.72 -21.51 14.70
C LYS A 232 -7.36 -21.66 15.42
N THR A 233 -6.28 -21.72 14.69
CA THR A 233 -4.93 -21.84 15.27
C THR A 233 -4.51 -20.52 15.90
N LEU A 234 -4.83 -19.40 15.29
CA LEU A 234 -4.62 -18.08 15.86
C LEU A 234 -5.50 -17.86 17.11
N GLU A 235 -6.76 -18.27 17.04
CA GLU A 235 -7.69 -18.21 18.18
C GLU A 235 -7.22 -19.10 19.34
N ASN A 236 -6.80 -20.34 19.07
CA ASN A 236 -6.25 -21.24 20.09
C ASN A 236 -4.93 -20.73 20.67
N TYR A 237 -4.09 -20.09 19.87
CA TYR A 237 -2.84 -19.48 20.35
C TYR A 237 -3.12 -18.26 21.23
N ALA A 238 -4.10 -17.45 20.86
CA ALA A 238 -4.56 -16.32 21.65
C ALA A 238 -5.12 -16.79 23.00
N VAL A 239 -6.01 -17.80 22.98
CA VAL A 239 -6.66 -18.34 24.18
C VAL A 239 -5.66 -19.06 25.09
N SER A 240 -4.74 -19.87 24.55
CA SER A 240 -3.72 -20.58 25.33
C SER A 240 -2.68 -19.65 25.96
N GLY A 241 -2.42 -18.50 25.35
CA GLY A 241 -1.54 -17.45 25.88
C GLY A 241 -2.23 -16.45 26.80
N GLY A 242 -3.53 -16.61 27.10
CA GLY A 242 -4.31 -15.63 27.85
C GLY A 242 -4.53 -14.30 27.10
N LEU A 243 -4.31 -14.32 25.77
CA LEU A 243 -4.45 -13.18 24.91
C LEU A 243 -5.84 -13.21 24.25
N THR A 244 -6.50 -12.08 24.19
CA THR A 244 -7.70 -11.94 23.35
C THR A 244 -7.28 -11.87 21.87
N LEU A 245 -8.20 -12.18 20.94
CA LEU A 245 -7.96 -11.93 19.50
C LEU A 245 -7.48 -10.49 19.23
N GLN A 246 -7.99 -9.53 20.00
CA GLN A 246 -7.55 -8.14 19.94
C GLN A 246 -6.07 -8.02 20.31
N ASN A 247 -5.63 -8.65 21.41
CA ASN A 247 -4.21 -8.64 21.81
C ASN A 247 -3.31 -9.35 20.78
N VAL A 248 -3.82 -10.36 20.07
CA VAL A 248 -3.09 -10.99 18.95
C VAL A 248 -2.97 -10.03 17.78
N PHE A 249 -4.04 -9.32 17.43
CA PHE A 249 -3.98 -8.25 16.43
C PHE A 249 -3.09 -7.09 16.85
N ASP A 250 -3.07 -6.74 18.13
CA ASP A 250 -2.24 -5.67 18.69
C ASP A 250 -0.77 -6.10 18.82
N THR A 251 -0.52 -7.38 19.13
CA THR A 251 0.85 -7.93 19.28
C THR A 251 1.47 -8.35 17.96
N TYR A 252 0.67 -8.83 17.00
CA TYR A 252 1.12 -9.36 15.71
C TYR A 252 0.48 -8.61 14.54
N GLY A 253 -0.20 -7.51 14.79
CA GLY A 253 -0.71 -6.61 13.77
C GLY A 253 0.41 -6.08 12.86
N ILE A 254 0.03 -5.45 11.78
CA ILE A 254 0.96 -4.85 10.80
C ILE A 254 1.98 -3.91 11.47
N PHE A 255 1.60 -3.39 12.62
CA PHE A 255 2.43 -2.61 13.52
C PHE A 255 2.27 -3.20 14.92
N PRO A 256 3.02 -4.26 15.28
CA PRO A 256 3.04 -4.74 16.66
C PRO A 256 3.35 -3.56 17.57
N GLY A 257 2.69 -3.50 18.71
CA GLY A 257 3.00 -2.52 19.76
C GLY A 257 4.50 -2.55 20.01
N CYS A 258 5.21 -1.64 19.35
CA CYS A 258 6.65 -1.75 19.17
C CYS A 258 7.33 -1.49 20.51
N SER A 259 8.25 -2.35 20.91
CA SER A 259 9.24 -1.96 21.91
C SER A 259 9.91 -0.65 21.45
N PHE A 260 10.25 0.23 22.37
CA PHE A 260 10.89 1.52 22.08
C PHE A 260 12.03 1.42 21.05
N GLY A 261 12.79 0.31 21.06
CA GLY A 261 13.83 0.05 20.07
C GLY A 261 13.30 -0.17 18.65
N ALA A 262 12.17 -0.84 18.48
CA ALA A 262 11.56 -1.06 17.16
C ALA A 262 10.99 0.25 16.60
N GLU A 263 10.41 1.11 17.42
CA GLU A 263 9.93 2.44 17.00
C GLU A 263 11.06 3.31 16.46
N ILE A 264 12.24 3.30 17.10
CA ILE A 264 13.42 4.02 16.61
C ILE A 264 13.84 3.50 15.24
N VAL A 265 13.96 2.18 15.07
CA VAL A 265 14.35 1.56 13.79
C VAL A 265 13.35 1.92 12.69
N HIS A 266 12.06 1.79 12.95
CA HIS A 266 11.01 2.14 12.00
C HIS A 266 11.01 3.63 11.64
N THR A 267 11.23 4.51 12.62
CA THR A 267 11.35 5.95 12.37
C THR A 267 12.54 6.25 11.46
N PHE A 268 13.67 5.55 11.66
CA PHE A 268 14.85 5.69 10.82
C PHE A 268 14.60 5.24 9.37
N ILE A 269 13.90 4.10 9.19
CA ILE A 269 13.50 3.60 7.87
C ILE A 269 12.58 4.59 7.17
N ASN A 270 11.60 5.16 7.88
CA ASN A 270 10.69 6.16 7.35
C ASN A 270 11.41 7.43 6.90
N LEU A 271 12.37 7.90 7.70
CA LEU A 271 13.20 9.04 7.33
C LEU A 271 14.04 8.75 6.08
N LEU A 272 14.60 7.56 5.98
CA LEU A 272 15.35 7.12 4.79
C LEU A 272 14.46 7.10 3.55
N PHE A 273 13.24 6.58 3.64
CA PHE A 273 12.26 6.61 2.54
C PHE A 273 11.96 8.04 2.09
N LEU A 274 11.74 8.94 3.04
CA LEU A 274 11.49 10.35 2.76
C LEU A 274 12.66 11.01 2.04
N LEU A 275 13.87 10.85 2.56
CA LEU A 275 15.09 11.47 2.01
C LEU A 275 15.40 10.96 0.60
N VAL A 276 15.39 9.64 0.41
CA VAL A 276 15.63 9.02 -0.91
C VAL A 276 14.52 9.40 -1.89
N GLY A 277 13.27 9.37 -1.45
CA GLY A 277 12.13 9.75 -2.27
C GLY A 277 12.23 11.19 -2.77
N VAL A 278 12.49 12.14 -1.88
CA VAL A 278 12.69 13.57 -2.24
C VAL A 278 13.88 13.73 -3.19
N TYR A 279 14.98 13.03 -2.95
CA TYR A 279 16.14 13.04 -3.86
C TYR A 279 15.75 12.59 -5.27
N LEU A 280 15.04 11.47 -5.39
CA LEU A 280 14.62 10.91 -6.69
C LEU A 280 13.61 11.82 -7.40
N VAL A 281 12.65 12.40 -6.68
CA VAL A 281 11.70 13.37 -7.24
C VAL A 281 12.44 14.58 -7.81
N ARG A 282 13.38 15.16 -7.06
CA ARG A 282 14.17 16.31 -7.53
C ARG A 282 15.05 15.95 -8.71
N LYS A 283 15.62 14.74 -8.72
CA LYS A 283 16.42 14.25 -9.86
C LYS A 283 15.56 14.11 -11.11
N ALA A 284 14.36 13.52 -10.99
CA ALA A 284 13.41 13.41 -12.08
C ALA A 284 12.97 14.78 -12.62
N GLU A 285 12.71 15.74 -11.71
CA GLU A 285 12.33 17.11 -12.07
C GLU A 285 13.43 17.81 -12.89
N LYS A 286 14.70 17.70 -12.49
CA LYS A 286 15.85 18.24 -13.24
C LYS A 286 16.00 17.60 -14.62
N GLU A 287 15.93 16.26 -14.72
CA GLU A 287 16.01 15.55 -15.98
C GLU A 287 14.87 15.92 -16.94
N TRP A 288 13.70 16.26 -16.41
CA TRP A 288 12.57 16.67 -17.24
C TRP A 288 12.76 18.09 -17.78
N ILE A 289 13.19 19.03 -16.94
CA ILE A 289 13.46 20.42 -17.33
C ILE A 289 14.59 20.51 -18.38
N SER A 290 15.61 19.64 -18.27
CA SER A 290 16.72 19.61 -19.24
C SER A 290 16.34 19.03 -20.60
N ASN A 291 15.21 18.35 -20.73
CA ASN A 291 14.73 17.72 -21.97
C ASN A 291 13.54 18.49 -22.62
N CYS A 292 13.12 19.60 -22.05
CA CYS A 292 12.16 20.56 -22.61
C CYS A 292 12.87 21.79 -23.17
#